data_2f1a1203a46aa8520ef8535d96c2ec15
#
_entry.id   2f1a1203a46aa8520ef8535d96c2ec15
#
_cell.length_a   1.000
_cell.length_b   1.000
_cell.length_c   1.000
_cell.angle_alpha   90.00
_cell.angle_beta   90.00
_cell.angle_gamma   90.00
#
_symmetry.space_group_name_H-M   'P 1'
#
loop_
_entity.id
_entity.type
_entity.pdbx_description
1 polymer ?
#
loop_
_entity_poly.entity_id
_entity_poly.type
_entity_poly.pdbx_seq_one_letter_code
_entity_poly.pdbx_strand_id
1 'polypeptide(L)'
;MRDPDDLSSRAAKRYRQALPTWAADPSNARNERLVLPLDAPTEKQALNHSEEVTRWIASWRQWERMWGDHGGRLERASRRWTSMGVQQVPVRAVLDGAAAVARACGRLQHWRRAERRASRMRDVLTELRQSLRDQDEDLGATGEGGAKAVPGDEQADAAAISAAIASVITTVADYSDDDVERLLGAVTWLTTHPVSGLYLRQLPLAGMDTKWLEAHRRVVLRLLGALRGEDARDVDLGLLTPPRHTVRLRVLDAGLAPSGLRDLAAPVAELNRLWPAPRNGDLPQRSESMPATVVIVENLTTFLALEDCPGTVALWGAGYAVDAVSDLSWVLRAQRVLYWGDVDVDGLAILARLRSRLPQVRSILMGPEVLERYATLVVPDPAADKHEGRSVPDGLTASERWAWEVVSTRGIRLEQERIAWPHASKEVWEALQDRPGPPVIE
;
A
#
# COMPACT_ATOMS: atom_id res chain seq x y z
N MET A 1 8.84 6.50 -49.16
CA MET A 1 10.10 5.82 -48.78
C MET A 1 10.41 6.12 -47.35
N ARG A 2 10.73 5.13 -46.51
CA ARG A 2 11.12 5.28 -45.12
C ARG A 2 12.63 5.42 -45.00
N ASP A 3 13.07 6.20 -44.03
CA ASP A 3 14.49 6.49 -43.80
C ASP A 3 15.02 5.79 -42.51
N PRO A 4 16.31 5.86 -42.21
CA PRO A 4 16.87 5.27 -40.99
C PRO A 4 16.30 5.82 -39.68
N ASP A 5 15.75 7.05 -39.63
CA ASP A 5 15.16 7.64 -38.44
C ASP A 5 13.80 6.99 -38.09
N ASP A 6 13.06 6.55 -39.14
CA ASP A 6 11.86 5.74 -38.96
C ASP A 6 12.16 4.42 -38.24
N LEU A 7 13.33 3.79 -38.54
CA LEU A 7 13.78 2.59 -37.87
C LEU A 7 14.10 2.85 -36.39
N SER A 8 14.80 3.96 -36.11
CA SER A 8 15.13 4.36 -34.73
C SER A 8 13.87 4.60 -33.91
N SER A 9 12.88 5.29 -34.48
CA SER A 9 11.57 5.53 -33.83
C SER A 9 10.81 4.23 -33.56
N ARG A 10 10.80 3.30 -34.52
CA ARG A 10 10.18 2.00 -34.36
C ARG A 10 10.91 1.14 -33.33
N ALA A 11 12.24 1.19 -33.31
CA ALA A 11 13.08 0.51 -32.32
C ALA A 11 12.80 1.05 -30.89
N ALA A 12 12.64 2.37 -30.73
CA ALA A 12 12.32 2.97 -29.43
C ALA A 12 10.95 2.50 -28.88
N LYS A 13 9.95 2.39 -29.74
CA LYS A 13 8.64 1.84 -29.36
C LYS A 13 8.75 0.36 -28.95
N ARG A 14 9.43 -0.45 -29.78
CA ARG A 14 9.63 -1.87 -29.50
C ARG A 14 10.41 -2.11 -28.23
N TYR A 15 11.48 -1.36 -28.00
CA TYR A 15 12.31 -1.44 -26.81
C TYR A 15 11.50 -1.25 -25.52
N ARG A 16 10.66 -0.20 -25.45
CA ARG A 16 9.82 0.06 -24.27
C ARG A 16 8.83 -1.08 -24.00
N GLN A 17 8.28 -1.67 -25.05
CA GLN A 17 7.29 -2.75 -24.91
C GLN A 17 7.93 -4.10 -24.55
N ALA A 18 9.11 -4.39 -25.08
CA ALA A 18 9.71 -5.71 -25.01
C ALA A 18 10.81 -5.85 -23.93
N LEU A 19 11.31 -4.75 -23.37
CA LEU A 19 12.33 -4.76 -22.33
C LEU A 19 12.02 -5.75 -21.19
N PRO A 20 10.80 -5.78 -20.59
CA PRO A 20 10.49 -6.73 -19.54
C PRO A 20 10.64 -8.19 -19.99
N THR A 21 10.13 -8.53 -21.14
CA THR A 21 10.17 -9.89 -21.68
C THR A 21 11.59 -10.34 -22.03
N TRP A 22 12.40 -9.44 -22.62
CA TRP A 22 13.79 -9.74 -22.94
C TRP A 22 14.67 -9.94 -21.71
N ALA A 23 14.45 -9.11 -20.68
CA ALA A 23 15.21 -9.22 -19.43
C ALA A 23 14.81 -10.48 -18.64
N ALA A 24 13.53 -10.84 -18.67
CA ALA A 24 13.02 -12.02 -17.99
C ALA A 24 13.52 -13.32 -18.62
N ASP A 25 13.64 -13.36 -19.93
CA ASP A 25 14.09 -14.54 -20.68
C ASP A 25 15.16 -14.17 -21.74
N PRO A 26 16.43 -14.56 -21.53
CA PRO A 26 17.50 -14.32 -22.49
C PRO A 26 17.28 -14.92 -23.89
N SER A 27 16.45 -15.96 -24.02
CA SER A 27 16.11 -16.53 -25.32
C SER A 27 15.27 -15.56 -26.14
N ASN A 28 14.30 -14.89 -25.51
CA ASN A 28 13.50 -13.85 -26.15
C ASN A 28 14.36 -12.67 -26.63
N ALA A 29 15.36 -12.28 -25.83
CA ALA A 29 16.29 -11.21 -26.20
C ALA A 29 17.15 -11.58 -27.43
N ARG A 30 17.65 -12.82 -27.48
CA ARG A 30 18.46 -13.32 -28.62
C ARG A 30 17.64 -13.48 -29.86
N ASN A 31 16.41 -13.97 -29.77
CA ASN A 31 15.51 -14.27 -30.87
C ASN A 31 14.70 -13.05 -31.33
N GLU A 32 14.90 -11.88 -30.68
CA GLU A 32 14.22 -10.66 -31.12
C GLU A 32 14.58 -10.30 -32.55
N ARG A 33 13.58 -9.96 -33.33
CA ARG A 33 13.74 -9.51 -34.69
C ARG A 33 12.81 -8.36 -35.02
N LEU A 34 13.36 -7.18 -35.21
CA LEU A 34 12.61 -6.00 -35.63
C LEU A 34 12.78 -5.79 -37.15
N VAL A 35 11.66 -5.76 -37.87
CA VAL A 35 11.63 -5.54 -39.31
C VAL A 35 10.91 -4.24 -39.62
N LEU A 36 11.56 -3.37 -40.41
CA LEU A 36 10.96 -2.19 -41.00
C LEU A 36 10.84 -2.36 -42.52
N PRO A 37 9.63 -2.43 -43.10
CA PRO A 37 9.45 -2.29 -44.55
C PRO A 37 9.87 -0.89 -44.99
N LEU A 38 10.60 -0.74 -46.09
CA LEU A 38 11.21 0.53 -46.50
C LEU A 38 10.38 1.32 -47.52
N ASP A 39 9.25 0.77 -47.96
CA ASP A 39 8.39 1.37 -48.98
C ASP A 39 9.23 1.75 -50.23
N ALA A 40 9.96 0.78 -50.72
CA ALA A 40 10.95 0.93 -51.79
C ALA A 40 10.36 1.59 -53.04
N PRO A 41 11.08 2.49 -53.74
CA PRO A 41 10.55 3.26 -54.85
C PRO A 41 10.17 2.38 -56.03
N THR A 42 9.17 2.81 -56.79
CA THR A 42 8.82 2.26 -58.10
C THR A 42 9.71 2.85 -59.17
N GLU A 43 9.77 2.23 -60.36
CA GLU A 43 10.50 2.75 -61.53
C GLU A 43 10.08 4.18 -61.87
N LYS A 44 8.78 4.47 -61.87
CA LYS A 44 8.24 5.82 -62.10
C LYS A 44 8.75 6.86 -61.09
N GLN A 45 8.80 6.50 -59.82
CA GLN A 45 9.35 7.36 -58.78
C GLN A 45 10.86 7.58 -58.92
N ALA A 46 11.61 6.52 -59.29
CA ALA A 46 13.04 6.62 -59.52
C ALA A 46 13.41 7.50 -60.73
N LEU A 47 12.56 7.53 -61.75
CA LEU A 47 12.73 8.42 -62.91
C LEU A 47 12.35 9.86 -62.60
N ASN A 48 11.23 10.08 -61.93
CA ASN A 48 10.70 11.45 -61.66
C ASN A 48 11.40 12.16 -60.51
N HIS A 49 11.98 11.41 -59.55
CA HIS A 49 12.62 11.92 -58.33
C HIS A 49 14.00 11.25 -58.13
N SER A 50 14.81 11.23 -59.15
CA SER A 50 16.08 10.48 -59.18
C SER A 50 17.07 10.88 -58.09
N GLU A 51 17.17 12.15 -57.75
CA GLU A 51 18.06 12.67 -56.71
C GLU A 51 17.61 12.22 -55.32
N GLU A 52 16.30 12.24 -55.03
CA GLU A 52 15.73 11.80 -53.78
C GLU A 52 15.93 10.33 -53.56
N VAL A 53 15.64 9.49 -54.58
CA VAL A 53 15.86 8.04 -54.56
C VAL A 53 17.34 7.70 -54.39
N THR A 54 18.25 8.44 -55.06
CA THR A 54 19.70 8.22 -54.93
C THR A 54 20.17 8.52 -53.51
N ARG A 55 19.73 9.65 -52.91
CA ARG A 55 20.03 9.98 -51.49
C ARG A 55 19.49 8.93 -50.54
N TRP A 56 18.26 8.48 -50.76
CA TRP A 56 17.64 7.45 -49.91
C TRP A 56 18.39 6.10 -50.02
N ILE A 57 18.81 5.65 -51.18
CA ILE A 57 19.64 4.44 -51.34
C ILE A 57 20.99 4.64 -50.62
N ALA A 58 21.60 5.81 -50.75
CA ALA A 58 22.88 6.11 -50.11
C ALA A 58 22.79 6.09 -48.59
N SER A 59 21.70 6.65 -48.02
CA SER A 59 21.47 6.64 -46.56
C SER A 59 21.35 5.19 -46.01
N TRP A 60 20.63 4.32 -46.72
CA TRP A 60 20.51 2.91 -46.30
C TRP A 60 21.81 2.13 -46.48
N ARG A 61 22.61 2.40 -47.53
CA ARG A 61 23.94 1.82 -47.68
C ARG A 61 24.91 2.28 -46.60
N GLN A 62 24.83 3.53 -46.19
CA GLN A 62 25.62 4.05 -45.09
C GLN A 62 25.19 3.40 -43.78
N TRP A 63 23.88 3.30 -43.53
CA TRP A 63 23.33 2.62 -42.39
C TRP A 63 23.82 1.16 -42.32
N GLU A 64 23.73 0.39 -43.38
CA GLU A 64 24.18 -1.01 -43.42
C GLU A 64 25.66 -1.17 -43.06
N ARG A 65 26.51 -0.27 -43.58
CA ARG A 65 27.94 -0.30 -43.24
C ARG A 65 28.21 -0.05 -41.74
N MET A 66 27.42 0.81 -41.12
CA MET A 66 27.55 1.11 -39.68
C MET A 66 26.96 0.02 -38.78
N TRP A 67 25.99 -0.72 -39.28
CA TRP A 67 25.16 -1.61 -38.46
C TRP A 67 25.40 -3.10 -38.73
N GLY A 68 26.11 -3.49 -39.81
CA GLY A 68 26.34 -4.87 -40.16
C GLY A 68 26.93 -5.72 -39.04
N ASP A 69 27.97 -5.21 -38.37
CA ASP A 69 28.61 -5.87 -37.23
C ASP A 69 27.79 -5.76 -35.90
N HIS A 70 26.65 -5.10 -35.95
CA HIS A 70 25.82 -4.83 -34.78
C HIS A 70 24.41 -5.42 -34.88
N GLY A 71 24.22 -6.42 -35.76
CA GLY A 71 22.95 -7.11 -35.97
C GLY A 71 21.97 -6.37 -36.87
N GLY A 72 22.45 -5.37 -37.62
CA GLY A 72 21.65 -4.68 -38.64
C GLY A 72 21.94 -5.18 -40.04
N ARG A 73 20.91 -5.45 -40.82
CA ARG A 73 21.05 -5.87 -42.23
C ARG A 73 19.92 -5.36 -43.10
N LEU A 74 20.19 -5.24 -44.43
CA LEU A 74 19.19 -4.89 -45.44
C LEU A 74 18.81 -6.12 -46.25
N GLU A 75 17.51 -6.34 -46.36
CA GLU A 75 16.95 -7.28 -47.33
C GLU A 75 16.68 -6.53 -48.64
N ARG A 76 17.18 -7.05 -49.75
CA ARG A 76 17.02 -6.47 -51.08
C ARG A 76 16.14 -7.35 -51.95
N ALA A 77 15.38 -6.72 -52.83
CA ALA A 77 14.65 -7.38 -53.87
C ALA A 77 15.23 -7.03 -55.26
N SER A 78 15.39 -8.00 -56.08
CA SER A 78 15.71 -7.81 -57.49
C SER A 78 14.46 -7.35 -58.24
N ARG A 79 14.49 -6.13 -58.79
CA ARG A 79 13.39 -5.56 -59.58
C ARG A 79 13.86 -5.26 -60.97
N ARG A 80 13.13 -5.75 -61.97
CA ARG A 80 13.40 -5.48 -63.39
C ARG A 80 12.63 -4.21 -63.79
N TRP A 81 13.36 -3.14 -64.03
CA TRP A 81 12.82 -1.87 -64.52
C TRP A 81 13.04 -1.74 -66.01
N THR A 82 12.04 -1.29 -66.75
CA THR A 82 12.05 -1.24 -68.20
C THR A 82 13.15 -0.34 -68.72
N SER A 83 13.39 0.82 -68.07
CA SER A 83 14.34 1.82 -68.53
C SER A 83 15.72 1.68 -67.87
N MET A 84 15.86 0.93 -66.73
CA MET A 84 17.08 0.92 -65.92
C MET A 84 17.63 -0.51 -65.71
N GLY A 85 17.02 -1.53 -66.31
CA GLY A 85 17.43 -2.92 -66.14
C GLY A 85 17.14 -3.53 -64.79
N VAL A 86 17.94 -4.51 -64.36
CA VAL A 86 17.78 -5.17 -63.06
C VAL A 86 18.42 -4.35 -61.98
N GLN A 87 17.61 -3.97 -60.98
CA GLN A 87 18.03 -3.18 -59.83
C GLN A 87 17.89 -3.98 -58.53
N GLN A 88 18.90 -3.90 -57.66
CA GLN A 88 18.85 -4.44 -56.27
C GLN A 88 18.39 -3.37 -55.32
N VAL A 89 17.10 -3.37 -55.02
CA VAL A 89 16.48 -2.30 -54.24
C VAL A 89 16.30 -2.75 -52.77
N PRO A 90 16.72 -1.98 -51.76
CA PRO A 90 16.45 -2.31 -50.38
C PRO A 90 14.94 -2.29 -50.12
N VAL A 91 14.40 -3.35 -49.56
CA VAL A 91 12.95 -3.48 -49.28
C VAL A 91 12.62 -3.59 -47.82
N ARG A 92 13.56 -4.04 -46.98
CA ARG A 92 13.42 -4.13 -45.54
C ARG A 92 14.74 -3.83 -44.84
N ALA A 93 14.66 -3.14 -43.69
CA ALA A 93 15.74 -3.09 -42.72
C ALA A 93 15.39 -4.04 -41.58
N VAL A 94 16.35 -4.79 -41.11
CA VAL A 94 16.19 -5.80 -40.04
C VAL A 94 17.22 -5.55 -38.98
N LEU A 95 16.77 -5.60 -37.71
CA LEU A 95 17.60 -5.63 -36.52
C LEU A 95 17.39 -6.97 -35.82
N ASP A 96 18.46 -7.74 -35.65
CA ASP A 96 18.44 -9.03 -34.99
C ASP A 96 19.04 -8.91 -33.59
N GLY A 97 18.27 -9.35 -32.59
CA GLY A 97 18.60 -9.28 -31.16
C GLY A 97 18.20 -8.00 -30.46
N ALA A 98 17.88 -8.12 -29.17
CA ALA A 98 17.50 -6.99 -28.29
C ALA A 98 18.58 -5.89 -28.25
N ALA A 99 19.87 -6.27 -28.26
CA ALA A 99 20.98 -5.32 -28.25
C ALA A 99 21.02 -4.44 -29.51
N ALA A 100 20.71 -5.00 -30.69
CA ALA A 100 20.63 -4.24 -31.94
C ALA A 100 19.47 -3.24 -31.89
N VAL A 101 18.30 -3.65 -31.39
CA VAL A 101 17.13 -2.79 -31.22
C VAL A 101 17.42 -1.67 -30.22
N ALA A 102 18.02 -2.01 -29.06
CA ALA A 102 18.39 -1.04 -28.02
C ALA A 102 19.43 -0.02 -28.53
N ARG A 103 20.41 -0.49 -29.31
CA ARG A 103 21.40 0.39 -29.95
C ARG A 103 20.75 1.37 -30.93
N ALA A 104 19.80 0.88 -31.73
CA ALA A 104 19.13 1.69 -32.74
C ALA A 104 18.30 2.86 -32.15
N CYS A 105 17.87 2.73 -30.92
CA CYS A 105 17.17 3.82 -30.19
C CYS A 105 18.02 4.51 -29.12
N GLY A 106 19.35 4.35 -29.13
CA GLY A 106 20.27 5.01 -28.19
C GLY A 106 20.21 4.46 -26.76
N ARG A 107 19.60 3.28 -26.54
CA ARG A 107 19.37 2.69 -25.22
C ARG A 107 20.27 1.48 -24.90
N LEU A 108 21.36 1.27 -25.63
CA LEU A 108 22.21 0.09 -25.45
C LEU A 108 22.77 -0.04 -24.03
N GLN A 109 23.21 1.06 -23.41
CA GLN A 109 23.74 1.02 -22.05
C GLN A 109 22.67 0.69 -21.01
N HIS A 110 21.47 1.23 -21.21
CA HIS A 110 20.33 0.89 -20.36
C HIS A 110 19.95 -0.59 -20.51
N TRP A 111 19.92 -1.12 -21.73
CA TRP A 111 19.70 -2.55 -21.99
C TRP A 111 20.73 -3.42 -21.26
N ARG A 112 22.02 -3.12 -21.42
CA ARG A 112 23.09 -3.87 -20.77
C ARG A 112 22.99 -3.86 -19.24
N ARG A 113 22.57 -2.74 -18.64
CA ARG A 113 22.28 -2.70 -17.20
C ARG A 113 21.09 -3.60 -16.84
N ALA A 114 19.99 -3.47 -17.55
CA ALA A 114 18.81 -4.30 -17.31
C ALA A 114 19.12 -5.80 -17.44
N GLU A 115 19.83 -6.19 -18.46
CA GLU A 115 20.24 -7.57 -18.72
C GLU A 115 21.09 -8.15 -17.58
N ARG A 116 22.15 -7.41 -17.15
CA ARG A 116 22.99 -7.84 -16.01
C ARG A 116 22.20 -7.94 -14.72
N ARG A 117 21.35 -6.94 -14.42
CA ARG A 117 20.52 -6.94 -13.21
C ARG A 117 19.49 -8.04 -13.20
N ALA A 118 18.87 -8.32 -14.33
CA ALA A 118 17.94 -9.43 -14.47
C ALA A 118 18.63 -10.79 -14.29
N SER A 119 19.85 -10.96 -14.83
CA SER A 119 20.65 -12.17 -14.58
C SER A 119 20.97 -12.33 -13.09
N ARG A 120 21.48 -11.28 -12.45
CA ARG A 120 21.81 -11.30 -11.03
C ARG A 120 20.59 -11.60 -10.14
N MET A 121 19.43 -10.98 -10.44
CA MET A 121 18.17 -11.31 -9.74
C MET A 121 17.77 -12.77 -9.95
N ARG A 122 17.89 -13.28 -11.17
CA ARG A 122 17.52 -14.67 -11.47
C ARG A 122 18.39 -15.64 -10.66
N ASP A 123 19.70 -15.44 -10.64
CA ASP A 123 20.62 -16.28 -9.88
C ASP A 123 20.23 -16.32 -8.40
N VAL A 124 20.09 -15.16 -7.76
CA VAL A 124 19.73 -15.06 -6.33
C VAL A 124 18.34 -15.67 -6.04
N LEU A 125 17.33 -15.36 -6.87
CA LEU A 125 15.98 -15.87 -6.62
C LEU A 125 15.89 -17.40 -6.84
N THR A 126 16.67 -17.95 -7.77
CA THR A 126 16.75 -19.40 -7.98
C THR A 126 17.40 -20.10 -6.80
N GLU A 127 18.54 -19.56 -6.28
CA GLU A 127 19.20 -20.08 -5.09
C GLU A 127 18.27 -20.05 -3.86
N LEU A 128 17.57 -18.94 -3.65
CA LEU A 128 16.63 -18.81 -2.53
C LEU A 128 15.46 -19.78 -2.66
N ARG A 129 14.91 -19.96 -3.85
CA ARG A 129 13.80 -20.87 -4.07
C ARG A 129 14.23 -22.33 -3.80
N GLN A 130 15.43 -22.70 -4.24
CA GLN A 130 15.98 -24.02 -3.94
C GLN A 130 16.14 -24.22 -2.43
N SER A 131 16.73 -23.25 -1.72
CA SER A 131 16.91 -23.31 -0.27
C SER A 131 15.58 -23.46 0.49
N LEU A 132 14.52 -22.80 0.04
CA LEU A 132 13.18 -22.97 0.64
C LEU A 132 12.65 -24.39 0.46
N ARG A 133 12.85 -25.00 -0.71
CA ARG A 133 12.45 -26.39 -0.96
C ARG A 133 13.20 -27.38 -0.08
N ASP A 134 14.52 -27.21 0.02
CA ASP A 134 15.35 -28.09 0.85
C ASP A 134 14.88 -28.05 2.33
N GLN A 135 14.47 -26.87 2.82
CA GLN A 135 13.90 -26.72 4.17
C GLN A 135 12.53 -27.40 4.33
N ASP A 136 11.65 -27.30 3.34
CA ASP A 136 10.33 -27.95 3.37
C ASP A 136 10.45 -29.47 3.30
N GLU A 137 11.41 -30.02 2.55
CA GLU A 137 11.69 -31.45 2.49
C GLU A 137 12.22 -31.99 3.83
N ASP A 138 13.12 -31.25 4.50
CA ASP A 138 13.64 -31.63 5.82
C ASP A 138 12.54 -31.63 6.90
N LEU A 139 11.61 -30.67 6.86
CA LEU A 139 10.47 -30.59 7.77
C LEU A 139 9.42 -31.71 7.47
N GLY A 140 9.22 -32.04 6.20
CA GLY A 140 8.33 -33.13 5.78
C GLY A 140 8.85 -34.54 6.11
N ALA A 141 10.15 -34.71 6.17
CA ALA A 141 10.79 -35.98 6.50
C ALA A 141 10.64 -36.40 8.00
N THR A 142 10.31 -35.44 8.87
CA THR A 142 10.13 -35.67 10.32
C THR A 142 8.67 -35.88 10.76
N GLY A 143 7.68 -35.79 9.83
CA GLY A 143 6.26 -35.93 10.08
C GLY A 143 5.65 -37.11 9.30
N GLU A 144 4.88 -37.99 9.98
CA GLU A 144 4.08 -39.03 9.35
C GLU A 144 3.00 -38.41 8.44
N GLY A 145 3.33 -38.17 7.16
CA GLY A 145 2.39 -37.63 6.18
C GLY A 145 3.04 -36.88 5.02
N GLY A 146 4.20 -37.38 4.56
CA GLY A 146 4.93 -36.77 3.44
C GLY A 146 4.13 -36.71 2.14
N ALA A 147 3.63 -35.55 1.77
CA ALA A 147 3.25 -35.27 0.41
C ALA A 147 4.54 -35.24 -0.43
N LYS A 148 4.72 -36.24 -1.32
CA LYS A 148 5.83 -36.26 -2.30
C LYS A 148 5.80 -34.97 -3.09
N ALA A 149 6.94 -34.25 -3.10
CA ALA A 149 7.17 -33.16 -4.04
C ALA A 149 6.83 -33.61 -5.46
N VAL A 150 5.94 -32.89 -6.11
CA VAL A 150 5.48 -33.22 -7.46
C VAL A 150 6.56 -32.78 -8.45
N PRO A 151 7.05 -33.65 -9.37
CA PRO A 151 8.04 -33.29 -10.39
C PRO A 151 7.43 -32.40 -11.48
N GLY A 152 7.08 -31.23 -11.17
CA GLY A 152 6.53 -30.20 -12.06
C GLY A 152 6.93 -28.81 -11.62
N ASP A 153 7.52 -28.75 -10.44
CA ASP A 153 7.75 -27.52 -9.70
C ASP A 153 8.87 -26.64 -10.23
N GLU A 154 9.98 -27.18 -10.76
CA GLU A 154 11.12 -26.38 -11.22
C GLU A 154 10.76 -25.48 -12.41
N GLN A 155 9.95 -25.97 -13.32
CA GLN A 155 9.54 -25.19 -14.50
C GLN A 155 8.52 -24.10 -14.14
N ALA A 156 7.64 -24.40 -13.19
CA ALA A 156 6.70 -23.42 -12.61
C ALA A 156 7.44 -22.32 -11.83
N ASP A 157 8.45 -22.69 -11.05
CA ASP A 157 9.28 -21.74 -10.32
C ASP A 157 10.11 -20.83 -11.23
N ALA A 158 10.74 -21.40 -12.26
CA ALA A 158 11.46 -20.62 -13.25
C ALA A 158 10.55 -19.63 -13.97
N ALA A 159 9.30 -20.04 -14.28
CA ALA A 159 8.30 -19.16 -14.87
C ALA A 159 7.86 -18.05 -13.90
N ALA A 160 7.65 -18.37 -12.60
CA ALA A 160 7.30 -17.38 -11.57
C ALA A 160 8.41 -16.36 -11.36
N ILE A 161 9.68 -16.81 -11.27
CA ILE A 161 10.85 -15.93 -11.17
C ILE A 161 10.97 -15.04 -12.41
N SER A 162 10.82 -15.59 -13.61
CA SER A 162 10.83 -14.81 -14.84
C SER A 162 9.74 -13.75 -14.89
N ALA A 163 8.51 -14.10 -14.49
CA ALA A 163 7.40 -13.17 -14.40
C ALA A 163 7.65 -12.04 -13.36
N ALA A 164 8.22 -12.39 -12.20
CA ALA A 164 8.60 -11.41 -11.19
C ALA A 164 9.64 -10.42 -11.72
N ILE A 165 10.72 -10.92 -12.35
CA ILE A 165 11.75 -10.08 -12.97
C ILE A 165 11.14 -9.17 -14.04
N ALA A 166 10.30 -9.70 -14.93
CA ALA A 166 9.61 -8.91 -15.94
C ALA A 166 8.81 -7.76 -15.33
N SER A 167 8.16 -8.02 -14.18
CA SER A 167 7.30 -7.04 -13.50
C SER A 167 8.05 -5.87 -12.87
N VAL A 168 9.35 -6.04 -12.56
CA VAL A 168 10.15 -5.05 -11.80
C VAL A 168 11.32 -4.46 -12.58
N ILE A 169 11.80 -5.12 -13.66
CA ILE A 169 13.06 -4.77 -14.32
C ILE A 169 13.07 -3.35 -14.89
N THR A 170 11.96 -2.85 -15.37
CA THR A 170 11.87 -1.47 -15.88
C THR A 170 12.25 -0.45 -14.80
N THR A 171 11.87 -0.71 -13.55
CA THR A 171 12.21 0.13 -12.40
C THR A 171 13.64 -0.15 -11.92
N VAL A 172 13.99 -1.43 -11.78
CA VAL A 172 15.30 -1.85 -11.27
C VAL A 172 16.44 -1.47 -12.22
N ALA A 173 16.21 -1.38 -13.52
CA ALA A 173 17.20 -0.93 -14.50
C ALA A 173 17.69 0.52 -14.25
N ASP A 174 16.92 1.33 -13.55
CA ASP A 174 17.25 2.73 -13.22
C ASP A 174 17.78 2.92 -11.79
N TYR A 175 17.82 1.87 -10.96
CA TYR A 175 18.38 1.94 -9.62
C TYR A 175 19.90 2.19 -9.64
N SER A 176 20.47 2.66 -8.53
CA SER A 176 21.92 2.61 -8.31
C SER A 176 22.37 1.15 -8.11
N ASP A 177 23.65 0.87 -8.33
CA ASP A 177 24.17 -0.48 -8.08
C ASP A 177 24.07 -0.84 -6.59
N ASP A 178 24.26 0.13 -5.69
CA ASP A 178 24.07 -0.03 -4.25
C ASP A 178 22.62 -0.39 -3.89
N ASP A 179 21.61 0.22 -4.56
CA ASP A 179 20.22 -0.10 -4.30
C ASP A 179 19.84 -1.49 -4.81
N VAL A 180 20.46 -1.95 -5.89
CA VAL A 180 20.30 -3.33 -6.38
C VAL A 180 20.84 -4.34 -5.38
N GLU A 181 22.05 -4.12 -4.85
CA GLU A 181 22.63 -5.01 -3.83
C GLU A 181 21.83 -4.98 -2.52
N ARG A 182 21.37 -3.81 -2.08
CA ARG A 182 20.44 -3.70 -0.92
C ARG A 182 19.13 -4.43 -1.18
N LEU A 183 18.56 -4.30 -2.36
CA LEU A 183 17.33 -4.99 -2.74
C LEU A 183 17.51 -6.52 -2.65
N LEU A 184 18.56 -7.05 -3.23
CA LEU A 184 18.85 -8.48 -3.20
C LEU A 184 19.13 -8.95 -1.77
N GLY A 185 19.93 -8.20 -1.01
CA GLY A 185 20.18 -8.48 0.41
C GLY A 185 18.90 -8.47 1.25
N ALA A 186 18.01 -7.50 1.00
CA ALA A 186 16.71 -7.43 1.67
C ALA A 186 15.80 -8.63 1.35
N VAL A 187 15.70 -8.99 0.07
CA VAL A 187 14.91 -10.15 -0.37
C VAL A 187 15.49 -11.44 0.24
N THR A 188 16.79 -11.61 0.20
CA THR A 188 17.48 -12.79 0.81
C THR A 188 17.15 -12.88 2.29
N TRP A 189 17.36 -11.80 3.05
CA TRP A 189 17.16 -11.80 4.49
C TRP A 189 15.69 -12.05 4.88
N LEU A 190 14.76 -11.36 4.22
CA LEU A 190 13.33 -11.51 4.50
C LEU A 190 12.77 -12.89 4.08
N THR A 191 13.42 -13.55 3.12
CA THR A 191 13.06 -14.93 2.74
C THR A 191 13.49 -15.91 3.80
N THR A 192 14.69 -15.76 4.35
CA THR A 192 15.25 -16.67 5.38
C THR A 192 14.74 -16.38 6.80
N HIS A 193 14.06 -15.24 7.01
CA HIS A 193 13.51 -14.83 8.31
C HIS A 193 12.03 -14.38 8.16
N PRO A 194 11.12 -15.29 7.79
CA PRO A 194 9.73 -14.94 7.45
C PRO A 194 8.94 -14.37 8.63
N VAL A 195 9.31 -14.69 9.87
CA VAL A 195 8.74 -14.14 11.11
C VAL A 195 9.89 -13.74 12.03
N SER A 196 10.48 -12.57 11.76
CA SER A 196 11.66 -12.13 12.50
C SER A 196 11.36 -11.58 13.89
N GLY A 197 10.17 -11.00 14.11
CA GLY A 197 9.84 -10.28 15.33
C GLY A 197 10.70 -9.04 15.57
N LEU A 198 11.36 -8.52 14.53
CA LEU A 198 12.23 -7.35 14.58
C LEU A 198 11.55 -6.13 13.95
N TYR A 199 11.86 -4.96 14.47
CA TYR A 199 11.59 -3.72 13.75
C TYR A 199 12.57 -3.55 12.59
N LEU A 200 12.14 -2.86 11.53
CA LEU A 200 12.99 -2.60 10.36
C LEU A 200 14.37 -2.04 10.72
N ARG A 201 14.47 -1.19 11.75
CA ARG A 201 15.75 -0.61 12.24
C ARG A 201 16.74 -1.65 12.77
N GLN A 202 16.26 -2.82 13.17
CA GLN A 202 17.08 -3.89 13.75
C GLN A 202 17.62 -4.86 12.69
N LEU A 203 17.23 -4.70 11.42
CA LEU A 203 17.73 -5.56 10.35
C LEU A 203 19.24 -5.37 10.15
N PRO A 204 20.01 -6.46 10.00
CA PRO A 204 21.46 -6.41 9.82
C PRO A 204 21.85 -6.06 8.36
N LEU A 205 21.17 -5.08 7.77
CA LEU A 205 21.34 -4.66 6.39
C LEU A 205 21.75 -3.19 6.33
N ALA A 206 23.00 -2.94 5.97
CA ALA A 206 23.54 -1.59 5.87
C ALA A 206 22.78 -0.76 4.82
N GLY A 207 22.41 0.47 5.19
CA GLY A 207 21.74 1.42 4.29
C GLY A 207 20.25 1.15 4.05
N MET A 208 19.65 0.16 4.73
CA MET A 208 18.21 -0.11 4.68
C MET A 208 17.52 0.59 5.85
N ASP A 209 16.91 1.71 5.58
CA ASP A 209 16.06 2.46 6.51
C ASP A 209 14.58 2.43 6.08
N THR A 210 13.72 3.03 6.88
CA THR A 210 12.27 3.07 6.59
C THR A 210 11.98 3.76 5.26
N LYS A 211 12.69 4.84 4.93
CA LYS A 211 12.49 5.59 3.68
C LYS A 211 12.92 4.77 2.47
N TRP A 212 14.04 4.07 2.60
CA TRP A 212 14.51 3.18 1.55
C TRP A 212 13.49 2.07 1.28
N LEU A 213 13.02 1.39 2.35
CA LEU A 213 12.04 0.32 2.19
C LEU A 213 10.72 0.84 1.61
N GLU A 214 10.23 2.00 2.04
CA GLU A 214 9.01 2.62 1.48
C GLU A 214 9.15 2.88 -0.02
N ALA A 215 10.29 3.45 -0.44
CA ALA A 215 10.56 3.74 -1.85
C ALA A 215 10.67 2.46 -2.72
N HIS A 216 11.18 1.37 -2.16
CA HIS A 216 11.43 0.12 -2.87
C HIS A 216 10.42 -1.00 -2.55
N ARG A 217 9.45 -0.73 -1.67
CA ARG A 217 8.50 -1.71 -1.13
C ARG A 217 7.81 -2.54 -2.21
N ARG A 218 7.34 -1.88 -3.27
CA ARG A 218 6.65 -2.55 -4.37
C ARG A 218 7.51 -3.62 -5.06
N VAL A 219 8.79 -3.34 -5.23
CA VAL A 219 9.74 -4.27 -5.85
C VAL A 219 10.04 -5.42 -4.89
N VAL A 220 10.32 -5.12 -3.62
CA VAL A 220 10.56 -6.13 -2.57
C VAL A 220 9.39 -7.10 -2.47
N LEU A 221 8.15 -6.59 -2.34
CA LEU A 221 6.96 -7.44 -2.21
C LEU A 221 6.72 -8.33 -3.44
N ARG A 222 6.99 -7.84 -4.65
CA ARG A 222 6.85 -8.65 -5.87
C ARG A 222 7.84 -9.80 -5.94
N LEU A 223 9.09 -9.56 -5.54
CA LEU A 223 10.11 -10.59 -5.53
C LEU A 223 9.87 -11.63 -4.44
N LEU A 224 9.48 -11.19 -3.23
CA LEU A 224 9.09 -12.09 -2.15
C LEU A 224 7.85 -12.90 -2.48
N GLY A 225 6.82 -12.29 -3.07
CA GLY A 225 5.61 -13.00 -3.49
C GLY A 225 5.90 -14.13 -4.46
N ALA A 226 6.78 -13.88 -5.44
CA ALA A 226 7.21 -14.92 -6.37
C ALA A 226 7.99 -16.08 -5.69
N LEU A 227 8.79 -15.75 -4.67
CA LEU A 227 9.52 -16.76 -3.88
C LEU A 227 8.59 -17.58 -2.98
N ARG A 228 7.54 -16.98 -2.43
CA ARG A 228 6.60 -17.62 -1.49
C ARG A 228 5.37 -18.22 -2.19
N GLY A 229 5.17 -17.95 -3.48
CA GLY A 229 3.95 -18.34 -4.19
C GLY A 229 2.71 -17.55 -3.78
N GLU A 230 2.89 -16.30 -3.33
CA GLU A 230 1.85 -15.41 -2.82
C GLU A 230 1.64 -14.19 -3.74
N ASP A 231 0.44 -13.59 -3.72
CA ASP A 231 0.25 -12.28 -4.36
C ASP A 231 1.05 -11.22 -3.57
N ALA A 232 1.73 -10.32 -4.30
CA ALA A 232 2.52 -9.27 -3.69
C ALA A 232 1.76 -8.36 -2.70
N ARG A 233 0.42 -8.32 -2.79
CA ARG A 233 -0.46 -7.57 -1.87
C ARG A 233 -0.63 -8.26 -0.53
N ASP A 234 -0.50 -9.56 -0.49
CA ASP A 234 -0.75 -10.41 0.67
C ASP A 234 0.55 -10.75 1.42
N VAL A 235 1.72 -10.42 0.82
CA VAL A 235 3.03 -10.69 1.42
C VAL A 235 3.22 -9.93 2.72
N ASP A 236 3.34 -10.65 3.83
CA ASP A 236 3.82 -10.11 5.09
C ASP A 236 5.36 -10.16 5.15
N LEU A 237 5.98 -9.04 5.52
CA LEU A 237 7.43 -8.96 5.70
C LEU A 237 7.92 -9.63 6.98
N GLY A 238 7.02 -10.01 7.90
CA GLY A 238 7.36 -10.58 9.20
C GLY A 238 8.07 -9.61 10.14
N LEU A 239 7.92 -8.32 9.89
CA LEU A 239 8.51 -7.24 10.68
C LEU A 239 7.50 -6.65 11.65
N LEU A 240 7.98 -6.28 12.84
CA LEU A 240 7.16 -5.50 13.77
C LEU A 240 6.86 -4.12 13.17
N THR A 241 5.59 -3.77 13.21
CA THR A 241 5.14 -2.41 12.85
C THR A 241 5.10 -1.57 14.14
N PRO A 242 5.73 -0.38 14.16
CA PRO A 242 5.55 0.52 15.29
C PRO A 242 4.06 0.79 15.54
N PRO A 243 3.64 0.86 16.80
CA PRO A 243 2.26 1.21 17.13
C PRO A 243 1.88 2.53 16.45
N ARG A 244 0.82 2.52 15.64
CA ARG A 244 0.41 3.72 14.88
C ARG A 244 -0.13 4.80 15.78
N HIS A 245 -0.78 4.41 16.90
CA HIS A 245 -1.46 5.31 17.82
C HIS A 245 -1.22 4.91 19.25
N THR A 246 -1.07 5.92 20.11
CA THR A 246 -1.21 5.80 21.55
C THR A 246 -2.59 6.30 21.93
N VAL A 247 -3.23 5.63 22.88
CA VAL A 247 -4.46 6.09 23.50
C VAL A 247 -4.09 6.71 24.85
N ARG A 248 -4.57 7.92 25.11
CA ARG A 248 -4.43 8.55 26.42
C ARG A 248 -5.65 8.27 27.26
N LEU A 249 -5.43 7.81 28.49
CA LEU A 249 -6.47 7.56 29.47
C LEU A 249 -6.17 8.30 30.78
N ARG A 250 -7.23 8.62 31.49
CA ARG A 250 -7.17 9.15 32.87
C ARG A 250 -8.06 8.31 33.75
N VAL A 251 -7.47 7.75 34.78
CA VAL A 251 -8.18 6.94 35.78
C VAL A 251 -8.84 7.88 36.78
N LEU A 252 -10.16 7.97 36.77
CA LEU A 252 -10.93 8.84 37.65
C LEU A 252 -11.18 8.20 39.02
N ASP A 253 -10.95 6.91 39.18
CA ASP A 253 -10.97 6.17 40.43
C ASP A 253 -9.56 5.83 40.88
N ALA A 254 -9.13 6.41 42.00
CA ALA A 254 -7.79 6.16 42.52
C ALA A 254 -7.54 4.68 42.87
N GLY A 255 -8.59 3.91 43.18
CA GLY A 255 -8.50 2.45 43.45
C GLY A 255 -8.18 1.62 42.20
N LEU A 256 -8.47 2.14 41.02
CA LEU A 256 -8.17 1.49 39.72
C LEU A 256 -6.82 1.92 39.15
N ALA A 257 -6.14 2.91 39.73
CA ALA A 257 -4.94 3.51 39.18
C ALA A 257 -3.74 2.55 39.23
N PRO A 258 -3.17 2.13 38.11
CA PRO A 258 -2.05 1.20 38.08
C PRO A 258 -0.80 1.88 38.69
N SER A 259 -0.28 1.28 39.76
CA SER A 259 0.85 1.86 40.52
C SER A 259 0.67 3.33 40.93
N GLY A 260 -0.59 3.77 41.10
CA GLY A 260 -0.94 5.16 41.44
C GLY A 260 -0.90 6.15 40.27
N LEU A 261 -0.58 5.71 39.05
CA LEU A 261 -0.56 6.55 37.85
C LEU A 261 -1.97 6.75 37.29
N ARG A 262 -2.40 8.02 37.23
CA ARG A 262 -3.78 8.35 36.86
C ARG A 262 -3.93 8.89 35.44
N ASP A 263 -2.88 9.39 34.81
CA ASP A 263 -2.85 9.91 33.43
C ASP A 263 -1.75 9.20 32.66
N LEU A 264 -2.14 8.38 31.69
CA LEU A 264 -1.28 7.45 30.96
C LEU A 264 -1.54 7.58 29.46
N ALA A 265 -0.47 7.51 28.67
CA ALA A 265 -0.59 7.37 27.21
C ALA A 265 0.30 6.21 26.76
N ALA A 266 -0.31 5.20 26.16
CA ALA A 266 0.42 4.03 25.69
C ALA A 266 -0.28 3.38 24.46
N PRO A 267 0.42 2.51 23.74
CA PRO A 267 -0.20 1.67 22.71
C PRO A 267 -1.32 0.79 23.29
N VAL A 268 -2.31 0.46 22.45
CA VAL A 268 -3.46 -0.39 22.82
C VAL A 268 -3.02 -1.72 23.46
N ALA A 269 -1.99 -2.37 22.90
CA ALA A 269 -1.48 -3.62 23.43
C ALA A 269 -0.99 -3.51 24.89
N GLU A 270 -0.36 -2.38 25.25
CA GLU A 270 0.09 -2.12 26.62
C GLU A 270 -1.09 -1.79 27.54
N LEU A 271 -2.04 -0.97 27.05
CA LEU A 271 -3.22 -0.60 27.82
C LEU A 271 -4.14 -1.80 28.09
N ASN A 272 -4.18 -2.79 27.20
CA ASN A 272 -4.92 -4.03 27.42
C ASN A 272 -4.36 -4.90 28.57
N ARG A 273 -3.10 -4.67 28.96
CA ARG A 273 -2.48 -5.37 30.11
C ARG A 273 -2.89 -4.79 31.46
N LEU A 274 -3.44 -3.57 31.48
CA LEU A 274 -3.87 -2.94 32.74
C LEU A 274 -5.03 -3.70 33.39
N TRP A 275 -5.98 -4.14 32.58
CA TRP A 275 -7.17 -4.88 33.04
C TRP A 275 -7.40 -6.08 32.10
N PRO A 276 -6.62 -7.17 32.25
CA PRO A 276 -6.67 -8.32 31.35
C PRO A 276 -8.01 -9.03 31.42
N ALA A 277 -8.35 -9.77 30.38
CA ALA A 277 -9.50 -10.66 30.40
C ALA A 277 -9.26 -11.80 31.42
N PRO A 278 -10.29 -12.31 32.12
CA PRO A 278 -10.18 -13.52 32.91
C PRO A 278 -9.66 -14.67 32.06
N ARG A 279 -8.76 -15.48 32.60
CA ARG A 279 -8.33 -16.72 31.92
C ARG A 279 -9.42 -17.79 32.02
N ASN A 280 -9.49 -18.66 31.00
CA ASN A 280 -10.41 -19.80 31.03
C ASN A 280 -10.14 -20.64 32.29
N GLY A 281 -11.15 -20.76 33.17
CA GLY A 281 -11.05 -21.46 34.44
C GLY A 281 -11.04 -20.56 35.69
N ASP A 282 -10.84 -19.26 35.56
CA ASP A 282 -11.02 -18.34 36.65
C ASP A 282 -12.53 -18.21 36.95
N LEU A 283 -12.94 -18.54 38.18
CA LEU A 283 -14.29 -18.22 38.64
C LEU A 283 -14.47 -16.69 38.49
N PRO A 284 -15.67 -16.21 38.09
CA PRO A 284 -15.94 -14.79 38.02
C PRO A 284 -15.93 -14.21 39.44
N GLN A 285 -14.73 -14.02 39.99
CA GLN A 285 -14.57 -13.11 41.09
C GLN A 285 -14.96 -11.73 40.49
N ARG A 286 -15.94 -11.07 41.09
CA ARG A 286 -16.22 -9.68 40.80
C ARG A 286 -14.89 -8.99 40.87
N SER A 287 -14.32 -8.73 39.68
CA SER A 287 -13.07 -7.98 39.59
C SER A 287 -13.38 -6.55 40.01
N GLU A 288 -13.24 -6.26 41.32
CA GLU A 288 -13.23 -4.90 41.84
C GLU A 288 -12.13 -4.06 41.21
N SER A 289 -11.34 -4.67 40.34
CA SER A 289 -10.13 -4.11 39.71
C SER A 289 -10.33 -3.71 38.25
N MET A 290 -11.55 -3.68 37.67
CA MET A 290 -11.79 -3.29 36.30
C MET A 290 -12.73 -2.09 36.19
N PRO A 291 -12.50 -1.13 35.28
CA PRO A 291 -13.42 -0.02 35.09
C PRO A 291 -14.83 -0.51 34.70
N ALA A 292 -15.82 -0.10 35.51
CA ALA A 292 -17.23 -0.36 35.18
C ALA A 292 -17.77 0.64 34.17
N THR A 293 -17.23 1.84 34.15
CA THR A 293 -17.65 2.94 33.27
C THR A 293 -16.46 3.52 32.55
N VAL A 294 -16.66 3.78 31.25
CA VAL A 294 -15.70 4.46 30.38
C VAL A 294 -16.38 5.70 29.83
N VAL A 295 -15.70 6.86 29.94
CA VAL A 295 -16.14 8.09 29.27
C VAL A 295 -15.11 8.50 28.22
N ILE A 296 -15.56 8.64 26.98
CA ILE A 296 -14.74 9.04 25.85
C ILE A 296 -15.07 10.48 25.53
N VAL A 297 -14.07 11.37 25.53
CA VAL A 297 -14.25 12.78 25.19
C VAL A 297 -13.24 13.22 24.13
N GLU A 298 -13.67 14.07 23.21
CA GLU A 298 -12.79 14.53 22.12
C GLU A 298 -11.89 15.68 22.55
N ASN A 299 -12.43 16.60 23.33
CA ASN A 299 -11.70 17.79 23.73
C ASN A 299 -10.75 17.49 24.90
N LEU A 300 -9.46 17.88 24.73
CA LEU A 300 -8.42 17.62 25.73
C LEU A 300 -8.68 18.35 27.05
N THR A 301 -9.15 19.59 27.01
CA THR A 301 -9.41 20.36 28.23
C THR A 301 -10.61 19.80 28.98
N THR A 302 -11.63 19.37 28.30
CA THR A 302 -12.75 18.60 28.86
C THR A 302 -12.27 17.31 29.53
N PHE A 303 -11.43 16.51 28.83
CA PHE A 303 -10.83 15.31 29.40
C PHE A 303 -10.06 15.56 30.72
N LEU A 304 -9.28 16.62 30.75
CA LEU A 304 -8.50 16.99 31.92
C LEU A 304 -9.37 17.58 33.09
N ALA A 305 -10.51 18.19 32.75
CA ALA A 305 -11.41 18.80 33.71
C ALA A 305 -12.39 17.82 34.37
N LEU A 306 -12.50 16.56 33.86
CA LEU A 306 -13.37 15.56 34.48
C LEU A 306 -13.00 15.32 35.96
N GLU A 307 -13.99 15.25 36.82
CA GLU A 307 -13.81 15.02 38.24
C GLU A 307 -13.63 13.51 38.55
N ASP A 308 -13.13 13.25 39.76
CA ASP A 308 -12.98 11.89 40.27
C ASP A 308 -14.33 11.18 40.35
N CYS A 309 -14.41 9.96 39.84
CA CYS A 309 -15.63 9.16 39.85
C CYS A 309 -15.30 7.67 40.06
N PRO A 310 -15.88 7.02 41.10
CA PRO A 310 -15.61 5.62 41.35
C PRO A 310 -15.91 4.70 40.17
N GLY A 311 -15.05 3.72 39.96
CA GLY A 311 -15.18 2.72 38.87
C GLY A 311 -15.05 3.26 37.46
N THR A 312 -14.53 4.49 37.28
CA THR A 312 -14.55 5.21 36.00
C THR A 312 -13.15 5.47 35.44
N VAL A 313 -13.01 5.32 34.14
CA VAL A 313 -11.84 5.72 33.33
C VAL A 313 -12.30 6.64 32.19
N ALA A 314 -11.60 7.74 32.03
CA ALA A 314 -11.75 8.63 30.88
C ALA A 314 -10.75 8.26 29.76
N LEU A 315 -11.18 8.36 28.51
CA LEU A 315 -10.36 8.20 27.31
C LEU A 315 -10.41 9.49 26.50
N TRP A 316 -9.24 9.93 26.04
CA TRP A 316 -9.17 11.02 25.10
C TRP A 316 -9.31 10.51 23.66
N GLY A 317 -10.45 10.80 23.04
CA GLY A 317 -10.85 10.34 21.72
C GLY A 317 -10.41 11.24 20.57
N ALA A 318 -9.24 11.91 20.65
CA ALA A 318 -8.77 12.81 19.60
C ALA A 318 -8.74 12.15 18.21
N GLY A 319 -9.69 12.49 17.35
CA GLY A 319 -9.72 12.10 15.93
C GLY A 319 -9.59 10.59 15.70
N TYR A 320 -8.47 10.15 15.11
CA TYR A 320 -8.21 8.73 14.78
C TYR A 320 -8.04 7.80 15.99
N ALA A 321 -7.83 8.33 17.20
CA ALA A 321 -7.71 7.52 18.40
C ALA A 321 -9.03 6.83 18.78
N VAL A 322 -10.15 7.29 18.28
CA VAL A 322 -11.48 6.70 18.53
C VAL A 322 -11.56 5.25 18.03
N ASP A 323 -10.99 4.93 16.88
CA ASP A 323 -10.97 3.54 16.39
C ASP A 323 -10.12 2.65 17.29
N ALA A 324 -8.99 3.16 17.78
CA ALA A 324 -8.12 2.45 18.71
C ALA A 324 -8.78 2.17 20.09
N VAL A 325 -9.74 3.02 20.51
CA VAL A 325 -10.52 2.80 21.75
C VAL A 325 -11.34 1.52 21.67
N SER A 326 -11.91 1.22 20.52
CA SER A 326 -12.70 -0.03 20.33
C SER A 326 -11.86 -1.31 20.34
N ASP A 327 -10.52 -1.20 20.25
CA ASP A 327 -9.60 -2.34 20.34
C ASP A 327 -9.13 -2.60 21.80
N LEU A 328 -9.57 -1.74 22.74
CA LEU A 328 -9.33 -1.96 24.18
C LEU A 328 -10.30 -3.01 24.73
N SER A 329 -9.79 -4.21 25.02
CA SER A 329 -10.59 -5.35 25.46
C SER A 329 -11.40 -5.11 26.73
N TRP A 330 -10.93 -4.25 27.63
CA TRP A 330 -11.63 -3.87 28.85
C TRP A 330 -12.73 -2.81 28.60
N VAL A 331 -12.64 -2.01 27.54
CA VAL A 331 -13.73 -1.11 27.09
C VAL A 331 -14.91 -1.94 26.56
N LEU A 332 -14.64 -2.98 25.78
CA LEU A 332 -15.68 -3.93 25.30
C LEU A 332 -16.45 -4.57 26.46
N ARG A 333 -15.78 -4.77 27.60
CA ARG A 333 -16.36 -5.41 28.80
C ARG A 333 -16.93 -4.40 29.81
N ALA A 334 -16.72 -3.12 29.60
CA ALA A 334 -17.26 -2.08 30.48
C ALA A 334 -18.80 -2.12 30.47
N GLN A 335 -19.41 -1.98 31.65
CA GLN A 335 -20.87 -1.96 31.78
C GLN A 335 -21.49 -0.75 31.08
N ARG A 336 -20.75 0.36 31.03
CA ARG A 336 -21.18 1.61 30.41
C ARG A 336 -20.04 2.23 29.65
N VAL A 337 -20.35 2.68 28.44
CA VAL A 337 -19.45 3.49 27.63
C VAL A 337 -20.20 4.73 27.21
N LEU A 338 -19.70 5.87 27.62
CA LEU A 338 -20.26 7.18 27.34
C LEU A 338 -19.36 7.92 26.35
N TYR A 339 -19.96 8.63 25.43
CA TYR A 339 -19.23 9.44 24.44
C TYR A 339 -19.74 10.87 24.45
N TRP A 340 -18.83 11.82 24.50
CA TRP A 340 -19.11 13.23 24.34
C TRP A 340 -18.14 13.83 23.33
N GLY A 341 -18.65 14.19 22.15
CA GLY A 341 -17.97 14.87 21.06
C GLY A 341 -18.56 16.25 20.80
N ASP A 342 -18.02 16.94 19.80
CA ASP A 342 -18.64 18.13 19.24
C ASP A 342 -19.98 17.76 18.59
N VAL A 343 -20.94 18.66 18.63
CA VAL A 343 -22.23 18.45 17.96
C VAL A 343 -22.11 19.00 16.53
N ASP A 344 -21.49 18.19 15.68
CA ASP A 344 -21.33 18.44 14.25
C ASP A 344 -21.43 17.12 13.46
N VAL A 345 -21.25 17.21 12.14
CA VAL A 345 -21.34 16.04 11.25
C VAL A 345 -20.25 15.01 11.55
N ASP A 346 -19.04 15.45 11.87
CA ASP A 346 -17.92 14.53 12.15
C ASP A 346 -18.07 13.87 13.54
N GLY A 347 -18.43 14.62 14.58
CA GLY A 347 -18.64 14.08 15.94
C GLY A 347 -19.78 13.04 15.97
N LEU A 348 -20.90 13.30 15.27
CA LEU A 348 -21.99 12.35 15.15
C LEU A 348 -21.62 11.13 14.30
N ALA A 349 -20.80 11.30 13.25
CA ALA A 349 -20.26 10.18 12.48
C ALA A 349 -19.30 9.32 13.31
N ILE A 350 -18.47 9.93 14.15
CA ILE A 350 -17.60 9.23 15.11
C ILE A 350 -18.43 8.41 16.10
N LEU A 351 -19.50 8.99 16.65
CA LEU A 351 -20.43 8.28 17.55
C LEU A 351 -21.01 7.04 16.88
N ALA A 352 -21.54 7.19 15.66
CA ALA A 352 -22.11 6.07 14.88
C ALA A 352 -21.08 4.97 14.62
N ARG A 353 -19.85 5.35 14.26
CA ARG A 353 -18.73 4.43 14.04
C ARG A 353 -18.30 3.73 15.34
N LEU A 354 -18.24 4.43 16.47
CA LEU A 354 -18.00 3.82 17.79
C LEU A 354 -19.07 2.78 18.10
N ARG A 355 -20.33 3.14 17.89
CA ARG A 355 -21.46 2.28 18.23
C ARG A 355 -21.52 1.03 17.36
N SER A 356 -21.01 1.05 16.12
CA SER A 356 -20.90 -0.15 15.29
C SER A 356 -20.00 -1.24 15.89
N ARG A 357 -19.02 -0.86 16.73
CA ARG A 357 -18.11 -1.79 17.44
C ARG A 357 -18.42 -1.94 18.93
N LEU A 358 -19.03 -0.92 19.53
CA LEU A 358 -19.38 -0.81 20.93
C LEU A 358 -20.88 -0.46 21.05
N PRO A 359 -21.80 -1.42 20.87
CA PRO A 359 -23.24 -1.13 20.83
C PRO A 359 -23.78 -0.45 22.10
N GLN A 360 -23.10 -0.61 23.24
CA GLN A 360 -23.44 0.00 24.52
C GLN A 360 -23.08 1.51 24.61
N VAL A 361 -22.44 2.11 23.59
CA VAL A 361 -22.07 3.51 23.63
C VAL A 361 -23.29 4.41 23.64
N ARG A 362 -23.33 5.33 24.60
CA ARG A 362 -24.35 6.38 24.71
C ARG A 362 -23.70 7.76 24.61
N SER A 363 -24.38 8.65 23.91
CA SER A 363 -23.94 10.04 23.82
C SER A 363 -24.32 10.85 25.06
N ILE A 364 -23.52 11.85 25.37
CA ILE A 364 -23.83 12.87 26.37
C ILE A 364 -23.82 14.24 25.66
N LEU A 365 -24.80 15.08 25.90
CA LEU A 365 -24.87 16.46 25.39
C LEU A 365 -24.74 16.54 23.84
N MET A 366 -25.28 15.55 23.12
CA MET A 366 -25.24 15.50 21.66
C MET A 366 -26.62 15.43 21.01
N GLY A 367 -27.66 15.73 21.76
CA GLY A 367 -29.06 15.73 21.30
C GLY A 367 -29.58 17.14 20.98
N PRO A 368 -30.88 17.24 20.63
CA PRO A 368 -31.54 18.50 20.33
C PRO A 368 -31.55 19.50 21.49
N GLU A 369 -31.65 19.02 22.72
CA GLU A 369 -31.78 19.85 23.90
C GLU A 369 -30.55 20.75 24.09
N VAL A 370 -29.35 20.28 23.78
CA VAL A 370 -28.14 21.07 23.88
C VAL A 370 -28.03 22.08 22.74
N LEU A 371 -28.44 21.71 21.52
CA LEU A 371 -28.46 22.65 20.40
C LEU A 371 -29.46 23.79 20.61
N GLU A 372 -30.63 23.50 21.17
CA GLU A 372 -31.64 24.51 21.52
C GLU A 372 -31.15 25.40 22.62
N ARG A 373 -30.60 24.84 23.72
CA ARG A 373 -30.12 25.56 24.87
C ARG A 373 -28.96 26.50 24.55
N TYR A 374 -28.08 26.09 23.65
CA TYR A 374 -26.89 26.82 23.24
C TYR A 374 -26.98 27.38 21.81
N ALA A 375 -28.19 27.62 21.30
CA ALA A 375 -28.43 28.09 19.96
C ALA A 375 -27.67 29.37 19.55
N THR A 376 -27.39 30.23 20.52
CA THR A 376 -26.61 31.47 20.31
C THR A 376 -25.10 31.26 20.26
N LEU A 377 -24.63 30.06 20.62
CA LEU A 377 -23.20 29.70 20.64
C LEU A 377 -22.78 28.77 19.54
N VAL A 378 -23.71 28.32 18.70
CA VAL A 378 -23.38 27.57 17.48
C VAL A 378 -22.63 28.47 16.50
N VAL A 379 -21.70 27.86 15.74
CA VAL A 379 -20.88 28.56 14.74
C VAL A 379 -20.96 27.84 13.40
N PRO A 380 -20.64 28.53 12.30
CA PRO A 380 -20.50 27.86 11.00
C PRO A 380 -19.47 26.73 11.07
N ASP A 381 -19.78 25.60 10.47
CA ASP A 381 -18.84 24.49 10.35
C ASP A 381 -17.86 24.75 9.20
N PRO A 382 -16.54 24.87 9.45
CA PRO A 382 -15.54 25.07 8.40
C PRO A 382 -15.44 23.93 7.39
N ALA A 383 -15.97 22.75 7.75
CA ALA A 383 -15.97 21.57 6.91
C ALA A 383 -17.34 21.33 6.22
N ALA A 384 -18.30 22.26 6.32
CA ALA A 384 -19.65 22.09 5.78
C ALA A 384 -19.66 21.67 4.31
N ASP A 385 -18.82 22.28 3.45
CA ASP A 385 -18.71 21.94 2.03
C ASP A 385 -18.27 20.48 1.79
N LYS A 386 -17.47 19.91 2.70
CA LYS A 386 -17.02 18.51 2.63
C LYS A 386 -18.10 17.53 3.06
N HIS A 387 -19.08 18.02 3.77
CA HIS A 387 -20.19 17.23 4.33
C HIS A 387 -21.44 17.27 3.46
N GLU A 388 -21.45 18.12 2.44
CA GLU A 388 -22.59 18.27 1.52
C GLU A 388 -22.95 16.93 0.87
N GLY A 389 -24.21 16.52 0.98
CA GLY A 389 -24.71 15.25 0.43
C GLY A 389 -24.33 13.98 1.22
N ARG A 390 -23.70 14.08 2.38
CA ARG A 390 -23.52 12.91 3.26
C ARG A 390 -24.86 12.44 3.81
N SER A 391 -25.13 11.14 3.69
CA SER A 391 -26.29 10.51 4.31
C SER A 391 -26.12 10.39 5.82
N VAL A 392 -27.23 10.36 6.54
CA VAL A 392 -27.25 10.05 7.97
C VAL A 392 -26.61 8.67 8.20
N PRO A 393 -25.61 8.53 9.06
CA PRO A 393 -24.99 7.24 9.34
C PRO A 393 -25.96 6.33 10.13
N ASP A 394 -25.85 5.02 9.89
CA ASP A 394 -26.52 4.04 10.69
C ASP A 394 -26.00 4.04 12.13
N GLY A 395 -26.86 3.63 13.08
CA GLY A 395 -26.48 3.52 14.49
C GLY A 395 -26.67 4.79 15.34
N LEU A 396 -27.27 5.84 14.78
CA LEU A 396 -27.74 7.01 15.56
C LEU A 396 -29.14 6.77 16.09
N THR A 397 -29.44 7.24 17.32
CA THR A 397 -30.78 7.31 17.87
C THR A 397 -31.62 8.39 17.16
N ALA A 398 -32.93 8.37 17.31
CA ALA A 398 -33.82 9.39 16.74
C ALA A 398 -33.42 10.83 17.11
N SER A 399 -33.01 11.05 18.38
CA SER A 399 -32.52 12.31 18.90
C SER A 399 -31.22 12.77 18.21
N GLU A 400 -30.27 11.87 18.04
CA GLU A 400 -29.00 12.14 17.37
C GLU A 400 -29.14 12.34 15.86
N ARG A 401 -30.05 11.62 15.21
CA ARG A 401 -30.43 11.85 13.79
C ARG A 401 -30.98 13.25 13.58
N TRP A 402 -31.87 13.68 14.46
CA TRP A 402 -32.37 15.05 14.41
C TRP A 402 -31.23 16.07 14.53
N ALA A 403 -30.31 15.86 15.48
CA ALA A 403 -29.14 16.73 15.61
C ALA A 403 -28.28 16.72 14.33
N TRP A 404 -28.06 15.54 13.73
CA TRP A 404 -27.38 15.42 12.43
C TRP A 404 -28.05 16.24 11.34
N GLU A 405 -29.36 16.10 11.17
CA GLU A 405 -30.12 16.84 10.16
C GLU A 405 -30.00 18.35 10.33
N VAL A 406 -30.07 18.83 11.58
CA VAL A 406 -29.92 20.24 11.88
C VAL A 406 -28.53 20.75 11.54
N VAL A 407 -27.46 20.08 12.02
CA VAL A 407 -26.09 20.56 11.81
C VAL A 407 -25.67 20.43 10.33
N SER A 408 -26.05 19.35 9.64
CA SER A 408 -25.72 19.15 8.24
C SER A 408 -26.47 20.12 7.31
N THR A 409 -27.78 20.35 7.55
CA THR A 409 -28.58 21.24 6.71
C THR A 409 -28.18 22.71 6.89
N ARG A 410 -27.82 23.10 8.09
CA ARG A 410 -27.48 24.51 8.40
C ARG A 410 -25.98 24.79 8.28
N GLY A 411 -25.13 23.78 8.08
CA GLY A 411 -23.68 23.93 8.03
C GLY A 411 -23.12 24.53 9.33
N ILE A 412 -23.60 24.07 10.48
CA ILE A 412 -23.24 24.60 11.81
C ILE A 412 -22.66 23.51 12.70
N ARG A 413 -21.93 23.94 13.75
CA ARG A 413 -21.43 23.08 14.80
C ARG A 413 -21.56 23.75 16.18
N LEU A 414 -21.68 22.93 17.21
CA LEU A 414 -21.53 23.35 18.61
C LEU A 414 -20.36 22.59 19.21
N GLU A 415 -19.27 23.31 19.47
CA GLU A 415 -18.06 22.77 20.09
C GLU A 415 -18.29 22.51 21.59
N GLN A 416 -17.71 21.42 22.12
CA GLN A 416 -17.79 21.07 23.55
C GLN A 416 -17.43 22.24 24.46
N GLU A 417 -16.41 23.01 24.11
CA GLU A 417 -15.90 24.13 24.88
C GLU A 417 -16.89 25.30 25.05
N ARG A 418 -17.90 25.35 24.17
CA ARG A 418 -18.95 26.39 24.22
C ARG A 418 -20.07 26.05 25.17
N ILE A 419 -20.14 24.82 25.64
CA ILE A 419 -21.10 24.39 26.66
C ILE A 419 -20.57 24.80 28.03
N ALA A 420 -21.37 25.57 28.76
CA ALA A 420 -20.96 26.05 30.09
C ALA A 420 -20.60 24.89 31.01
N TRP A 421 -19.39 24.90 31.57
CA TRP A 421 -18.86 23.81 32.38
C TRP A 421 -19.77 23.38 33.54
N PRO A 422 -20.41 24.28 34.34
CA PRO A 422 -21.32 23.86 35.38
C PRO A 422 -22.52 23.03 34.90
N HIS A 423 -22.98 23.26 33.68
CA HIS A 423 -24.02 22.45 33.08
C HIS A 423 -23.43 21.12 32.55
N ALA A 424 -22.32 21.18 31.81
CA ALA A 424 -21.68 20.01 31.23
C ALA A 424 -21.24 19.02 32.34
N SER A 425 -20.60 19.49 33.40
CA SER A 425 -20.15 18.63 34.51
C SER A 425 -21.32 17.96 35.22
N LYS A 426 -22.45 18.67 35.40
CA LYS A 426 -23.66 18.10 35.97
C LYS A 426 -24.22 16.96 35.08
N GLU A 427 -24.39 17.20 33.79
CA GLU A 427 -24.93 16.21 32.86
C GLU A 427 -23.99 14.98 32.76
N VAL A 428 -22.69 15.20 32.69
CA VAL A 428 -21.70 14.12 32.71
C VAL A 428 -21.81 13.32 34.01
N TRP A 429 -21.89 14.01 35.17
CA TRP A 429 -22.02 13.34 36.47
C TRP A 429 -23.31 12.54 36.58
N GLU A 430 -24.44 13.07 36.14
CA GLU A 430 -25.73 12.37 36.12
C GLU A 430 -25.65 11.13 35.21
N ALA A 431 -25.06 11.25 33.99
CA ALA A 431 -24.84 10.13 33.07
C ALA A 431 -23.92 9.03 33.65
N LEU A 432 -22.93 9.43 34.46
CA LEU A 432 -22.03 8.50 35.16
C LEU A 432 -22.75 7.75 36.31
N GLN A 433 -23.77 8.31 36.92
CA GLN A 433 -24.56 7.71 38.01
C GLN A 433 -25.76 6.91 37.52
N ASP A 434 -26.32 7.27 36.35
CA ASP A 434 -27.51 6.65 35.80
C ASP A 434 -27.23 5.21 35.31
N ARG A 435 -28.21 4.27 35.47
CA ARG A 435 -28.15 2.87 35.05
C ARG A 435 -29.18 2.52 34.00
N PRO A 436 -29.32 3.22 32.89
CA PRO A 436 -30.25 2.83 31.84
C PRO A 436 -29.66 1.69 30.99
N GLY A 437 -30.53 0.95 30.33
CA GLY A 437 -30.16 -0.06 29.33
C GLY A 437 -29.41 0.53 28.13
N PRO A 438 -29.00 -0.32 27.15
CA PRO A 438 -28.37 0.14 25.90
C PRO A 438 -29.25 1.14 25.15
N PRO A 439 -28.69 2.01 24.30
CA PRO A 439 -29.46 2.96 23.51
C PRO A 439 -30.41 2.24 22.56
N VAL A 440 -31.63 2.76 22.41
CA VAL A 440 -32.59 2.28 21.39
C VAL A 440 -32.18 2.87 20.06
N ILE A 441 -31.76 2.01 19.14
CA ILE A 441 -31.41 2.36 17.76
C ILE A 441 -32.61 1.97 16.90
N GLU A 442 -33.20 2.92 16.20
CA GLU A 442 -34.30 2.71 15.25
C GLU A 442 -33.80 2.50 13.82
#